data_0e9bd1105b31860bf170181e9105907e
#
_entry.id   0e9bd1105b31860bf170181e9105907e
#
_cell.length_a   1.000
_cell.length_b   1.000
_cell.length_c   1.000
_cell.angle_alpha   90.00
_cell.angle_beta   90.00
_cell.angle_gamma   90.00
#
_symmetry.space_group_name_H-M   'P 1'
#
loop_
_entity.id
_entity.type
_entity.pdbx_description
1 polymer ?
#
loop_
_entity_poly.entity_id
_entity_poly.type
_entity_poly.pdbx_seq_one_letter_code
_entity_poly.pdbx_strand_id
1 'polypeptide(L)'
;MPHLHMEYTANLPELNADVALIRLNNTLVASGQFAAEYDIKSRAVKVETFKVGTVSGERAFVHVKLALLSGRSPQIKKQLSESLLAVVQELCEWPTDIEVQLAVEILDIDRESYTKIAISH
;
A
#
# COMPACT_ATOMS: atom_id res chain seq x y z
N MET A 1 6.31 8.46 10.26
CA MET A 1 6.50 8.33 8.83
C MET A 1 7.12 7.00 8.54
N PRO A 2 6.52 6.23 7.69
CA PRO A 2 5.62 6.58 6.57
C PRO A 2 4.13 6.32 6.86
N HIS A 3 3.29 6.70 5.88
CA HIS A 3 1.87 6.35 5.85
C HIS A 3 1.59 5.49 4.62
N LEU A 4 1.03 4.31 4.84
CA LEU A 4 0.65 3.41 3.77
C LEU A 4 -0.87 3.31 3.70
N HIS A 5 -1.42 3.51 2.52
CA HIS A 5 -2.85 3.39 2.27
C HIS A 5 -3.08 2.31 1.23
N MET A 6 -3.90 1.32 1.55
CA MET A 6 -4.29 0.29 0.60
C MET A 6 -5.79 0.41 0.33
N GLU A 7 -6.14 0.54 -0.95
CA GLU A 7 -7.53 0.45 -1.38
C GLU A 7 -7.70 -0.82 -2.20
N TYR A 8 -8.80 -1.55 -1.96
CA TYR A 8 -9.09 -2.76 -2.70
C TYR A 8 -10.58 -2.87 -2.98
N THR A 9 -10.93 -3.35 -4.17
CA THR A 9 -12.32 -3.47 -4.57
C THR A 9 -13.02 -4.58 -3.80
N ALA A 10 -14.30 -4.40 -3.51
CA ALA A 10 -15.08 -5.30 -2.64
C ALA A 10 -15.25 -6.71 -3.21
N ASN A 11 -14.97 -6.88 -4.50
CA ASN A 11 -15.11 -8.18 -5.19
C ASN A 11 -13.84 -9.04 -5.13
N LEU A 12 -13.04 -8.88 -4.08
CA LEU A 12 -11.85 -9.69 -3.81
C LEU A 12 -12.03 -10.41 -2.47
N PRO A 13 -12.87 -11.44 -2.39
CA PRO A 13 -13.26 -12.05 -1.11
C PRO A 13 -12.13 -12.78 -0.40
N GLU A 14 -11.10 -13.22 -1.13
CA GLU A 14 -9.98 -13.95 -0.52
C GLU A 14 -8.93 -13.01 0.09
N LEU A 15 -9.04 -11.70 -0.12
CA LEU A 15 -8.08 -10.75 0.41
C LEU A 15 -8.40 -10.43 1.88
N ASN A 16 -7.45 -10.77 2.77
CA ASN A 16 -7.54 -10.43 4.19
C ASN A 16 -6.75 -9.16 4.44
N ALA A 17 -7.45 -8.07 4.74
CA ALA A 17 -6.83 -6.75 4.88
C ALA A 17 -5.88 -6.68 6.07
N ASP A 18 -6.23 -7.28 7.21
CA ASP A 18 -5.35 -7.26 8.40
C ASP A 18 -4.03 -7.96 8.11
N VAL A 19 -4.08 -9.13 7.48
CA VAL A 19 -2.87 -9.88 7.10
C VAL A 19 -2.06 -9.09 6.08
N ALA A 20 -2.74 -8.46 5.13
CA ALA A 20 -2.07 -7.63 4.11
C ALA A 20 -1.28 -6.50 4.76
N LEU A 21 -1.89 -5.77 5.70
CA LEU A 21 -1.24 -4.63 6.35
C LEU A 21 -0.01 -5.05 7.14
N ILE A 22 -0.08 -6.15 7.89
CA ILE A 22 1.09 -6.58 8.66
C ILE A 22 2.22 -7.06 7.75
N ARG A 23 1.90 -7.72 6.65
CA ARG A 23 2.91 -8.14 5.68
C ARG A 23 3.57 -6.95 5.00
N LEU A 24 2.80 -5.93 4.63
CA LEU A 24 3.33 -4.71 4.02
C LEU A 24 4.19 -3.94 5.02
N ASN A 25 3.73 -3.81 6.28
CA ASN A 25 4.52 -3.15 7.32
C ASN A 25 5.85 -3.87 7.54
N ASN A 26 5.85 -5.19 7.60
CA ASN A 26 7.08 -5.97 7.76
C ASN A 26 8.04 -5.77 6.59
N THR A 27 7.52 -5.61 5.37
CA THR A 27 8.33 -5.30 4.20
C THR A 27 9.01 -3.95 4.35
N LEU A 28 8.30 -2.96 4.89
CA LEU A 28 8.88 -1.64 5.13
C LEU A 28 9.95 -1.68 6.22
N VAL A 29 9.73 -2.44 7.30
CA VAL A 29 10.75 -2.64 8.33
C VAL A 29 12.00 -3.26 7.72
N ALA A 30 11.83 -4.31 6.91
CA ALA A 30 12.95 -5.01 6.28
C ALA A 30 13.73 -4.15 5.30
N SER A 31 13.13 -3.09 4.76
CA SER A 31 13.81 -2.19 3.82
C SER A 31 14.95 -1.41 4.45
N GLY A 32 14.96 -1.25 5.77
CA GLY A 32 15.96 -0.46 6.47
C GLY A 32 15.80 1.05 6.32
N GLN A 33 14.72 1.50 5.68
CA GLN A 33 14.51 2.93 5.40
C GLN A 33 13.84 3.69 6.53
N PHE A 34 13.35 3.00 7.56
CA PHE A 34 12.59 3.62 8.64
C PHE A 34 13.18 3.25 9.99
N ALA A 35 13.36 4.25 10.87
CA ALA A 35 14.12 4.10 12.11
C ALA A 35 13.41 3.21 13.14
N ALA A 36 12.08 3.25 13.20
CA ALA A 36 11.33 2.53 14.20
C ALA A 36 10.08 1.92 13.58
N GLU A 37 9.75 0.68 13.96
CA GLU A 37 8.60 -0.02 13.38
C GLU A 37 7.28 0.70 13.69
N TYR A 38 7.15 1.32 14.86
CA TYR A 38 5.94 2.03 15.25
C TYR A 38 5.73 3.35 14.49
N ASP A 39 6.71 3.81 13.73
CA ASP A 39 6.53 4.96 12.84
C ASP A 39 5.69 4.61 11.62
N ILE A 40 5.60 3.34 11.28
CA ILE A 40 4.87 2.88 10.09
C ILE A 40 3.39 2.78 10.42
N LYS A 41 2.57 3.62 9.79
CA LYS A 41 1.12 3.62 9.95
C LYS A 41 0.49 3.19 8.64
N SER A 42 -0.31 2.13 8.71
CA SER A 42 -0.98 1.60 7.52
C SER A 42 -2.48 1.44 7.77
N ARG A 43 -3.24 1.52 6.69
CA ARG A 43 -4.69 1.39 6.72
C ARG A 43 -5.20 0.84 5.40
N ALA A 44 -6.33 0.15 5.47
CA ALA A 44 -6.94 -0.44 4.29
C ALA A 44 -8.39 0.01 4.20
N VAL A 45 -8.83 0.29 2.97
CA VAL A 45 -10.21 0.68 2.68
C VAL A 45 -10.75 -0.26 1.61
N LYS A 46 -11.85 -0.92 1.95
CA LYS A 46 -12.61 -1.71 0.97
C LYS A 46 -13.50 -0.76 0.18
N VAL A 47 -13.34 -0.76 -1.15
CA VAL A 47 -14.09 0.13 -2.04
C VAL A 47 -15.30 -0.61 -2.56
N GLU A 48 -16.49 -0.16 -2.16
CA GLU A 48 -17.75 -0.77 -2.60
C GLU A 48 -18.21 -0.25 -3.95
N THR A 49 -18.07 1.04 -4.19
CA THR A 49 -18.47 1.69 -5.44
C THR A 49 -17.25 2.03 -6.26
N PHE A 50 -17.08 1.33 -7.36
CA PHE A 50 -15.90 1.50 -8.21
C PHE A 50 -16.24 1.15 -9.66
N LYS A 51 -15.41 1.61 -10.59
CA LYS A 51 -15.52 1.28 -12.00
C LYS A 51 -14.11 1.16 -12.60
N VAL A 52 -13.86 0.08 -13.30
CA VAL A 52 -12.59 -0.12 -14.01
C VAL A 52 -12.88 -0.08 -15.50
N GLY A 53 -12.42 1.00 -16.15
CA GLY A 53 -12.69 1.22 -17.57
C GLY A 53 -14.12 1.68 -17.81
N THR A 54 -14.64 1.37 -18.99
CA THR A 54 -15.92 1.90 -19.46
C THR A 54 -16.90 0.82 -19.93
N VAL A 55 -16.43 -0.39 -20.16
CA VAL A 55 -17.30 -1.48 -20.63
C VAL A 55 -17.88 -2.24 -19.44
N SER A 56 -18.99 -2.93 -19.65
CA SER A 56 -19.56 -3.80 -18.65
C SER A 56 -18.68 -5.05 -18.48
N GLY A 57 -18.69 -5.60 -17.29
CA GLY A 57 -17.87 -6.74 -16.94
C GLY A 57 -17.18 -6.52 -15.60
N GLU A 58 -16.83 -7.62 -14.95
CA GLU A 58 -16.22 -7.55 -13.63
C GLU A 58 -14.70 -7.43 -13.74
N ARG A 59 -14.14 -6.46 -13.05
CA ARG A 59 -12.71 -6.25 -12.90
C ARG A 59 -12.47 -5.83 -11.46
N ALA A 60 -11.21 -5.92 -11.02
CA ALA A 60 -10.85 -5.56 -9.66
C ALA A 60 -9.51 -4.84 -9.64
N PHE A 61 -9.23 -4.16 -8.53
CA PHE A 61 -7.91 -3.57 -8.33
C PHE A 61 -7.54 -3.52 -6.86
N VAL A 62 -6.23 -3.49 -6.63
CA VAL A 62 -5.63 -3.12 -5.35
C VAL A 62 -4.65 -1.99 -5.65
N HIS A 63 -4.76 -0.91 -4.91
CA HIS A 63 -3.90 0.26 -5.07
C HIS A 63 -3.27 0.61 -3.72
N VAL A 64 -1.94 0.58 -3.66
CA VAL A 64 -1.17 0.91 -2.46
C VAL A 64 -0.43 2.22 -2.70
N LYS A 65 -0.62 3.18 -1.79
CA LYS A 65 0.12 4.43 -1.77
C LYS A 65 1.01 4.45 -0.54
N LEU A 66 2.30 4.66 -0.74
CA LEU A 66 3.24 4.87 0.35
C LEU A 66 3.67 6.33 0.33
N ALA A 67 3.24 7.09 1.33
CA ALA A 67 3.64 8.48 1.51
C ALA A 67 4.77 8.53 2.54
N LEU A 68 5.89 9.13 2.17
CA LEU A 68 7.08 9.22 3.02
C LEU A 68 7.72 10.59 2.88
N LEU A 69 8.52 10.96 3.88
CA LEU A 69 9.20 12.25 3.86
C LEU A 69 10.12 12.35 2.65
N SER A 70 10.10 13.50 2.00
CA SER A 70 10.94 13.78 0.84
C SER A 70 12.42 13.63 1.18
N GLY A 71 13.23 13.32 0.18
CA GLY A 71 14.68 13.24 0.31
C GLY A 71 15.30 11.91 -0.11
N ARG A 72 14.49 10.87 -0.31
CA ARG A 72 15.00 9.58 -0.80
C ARG A 72 15.21 9.62 -2.30
N SER A 73 16.21 8.89 -2.78
CA SER A 73 16.54 8.84 -4.20
C SER A 73 15.45 8.11 -5.00
N PRO A 74 15.37 8.37 -6.33
CA PRO A 74 14.47 7.61 -7.19
C PRO A 74 14.70 6.10 -7.10
N GLN A 75 15.96 5.66 -6.96
CA GLN A 75 16.29 4.24 -6.85
C GLN A 75 15.70 3.60 -5.60
N ILE A 76 15.82 4.29 -4.45
CA ILE A 76 15.24 3.80 -3.19
C ILE A 76 13.73 3.72 -3.31
N LYS A 77 13.09 4.75 -3.85
CA LYS A 77 11.64 4.76 -4.02
C LYS A 77 11.19 3.63 -4.95
N LYS A 78 11.93 3.38 -6.03
CA LYS A 78 11.62 2.27 -6.95
C LYS A 78 11.75 0.92 -6.26
N GLN A 79 12.80 0.72 -5.47
CA GLN A 79 12.98 -0.52 -4.72
C GLN A 79 11.84 -0.75 -3.73
N LEU A 80 11.39 0.30 -3.04
CA LEU A 80 10.26 0.21 -2.11
C LEU A 80 8.99 -0.20 -2.86
N SER A 81 8.70 0.44 -3.99
CA SER A 81 7.49 0.12 -4.75
C SER A 81 7.49 -1.30 -5.28
N GLU A 82 8.64 -1.77 -5.76
CA GLU A 82 8.78 -3.13 -6.28
C GLU A 82 8.66 -4.18 -5.17
N SER A 83 9.26 -3.92 -4.00
CA SER A 83 9.16 -4.82 -2.85
C SER A 83 7.73 -4.93 -2.35
N LEU A 84 7.02 -3.80 -2.28
CA LEU A 84 5.62 -3.79 -1.86
C LEU A 84 4.74 -4.51 -2.89
N LEU A 85 4.97 -4.27 -4.18
CA LEU A 85 4.19 -4.93 -5.23
C LEU A 85 4.36 -6.45 -5.19
N ALA A 86 5.59 -6.93 -4.95
CA ALA A 86 5.85 -8.36 -4.84
C ALA A 86 5.04 -8.98 -3.71
N VAL A 87 4.92 -8.29 -2.57
CA VAL A 87 4.10 -8.76 -1.46
C VAL A 87 2.61 -8.73 -1.82
N VAL A 88 2.15 -7.65 -2.46
CA VAL A 88 0.74 -7.55 -2.87
C VAL A 88 0.36 -8.72 -3.77
N GLN A 89 1.23 -9.10 -4.71
CA GLN A 89 0.96 -10.23 -5.61
C GLN A 89 0.73 -11.54 -4.87
N GLU A 90 1.29 -11.69 -3.69
CA GLU A 90 1.24 -12.92 -2.90
C GLU A 90 0.19 -12.91 -1.78
N LEU A 91 -0.65 -11.87 -1.71
CA LEU A 91 -1.58 -11.71 -0.58
C LEU A 91 -2.70 -12.73 -0.57
N CYS A 92 -3.11 -13.23 -1.72
CA CYS A 92 -4.19 -14.20 -1.81
C CYS A 92 -4.16 -14.92 -3.15
N GLU A 93 -5.05 -15.91 -3.30
CA GLU A 93 -5.34 -16.52 -4.60
C GLU A 93 -6.25 -15.54 -5.35
N TRP A 94 -5.71 -14.96 -6.42
CA TRP A 94 -6.47 -14.00 -7.21
C TRP A 94 -7.50 -14.68 -8.10
N PRO A 95 -8.68 -14.07 -8.32
CA PRO A 95 -9.65 -14.63 -9.28
C PRO A 95 -9.02 -14.80 -10.66
N THR A 96 -9.35 -15.89 -11.33
CA THR A 96 -8.80 -16.21 -12.67
C THR A 96 -9.75 -15.84 -13.80
N ASP A 97 -11.01 -15.53 -13.47
CA ASP A 97 -12.07 -15.23 -14.44
C ASP A 97 -12.28 -13.73 -14.67
N ILE A 98 -11.58 -12.89 -13.93
CA ILE A 98 -11.62 -11.44 -14.09
C ILE A 98 -10.21 -10.85 -14.12
N GLU A 99 -10.07 -9.68 -14.70
CA GLU A 99 -8.79 -8.96 -14.65
C GLU A 99 -8.64 -8.30 -13.30
N VAL A 100 -7.47 -8.48 -12.66
CA VAL A 100 -7.13 -7.84 -11.40
C VAL A 100 -5.88 -7.00 -11.63
N GLN A 101 -5.96 -5.70 -11.35
CA GLN A 101 -4.83 -4.79 -11.49
C GLN A 101 -4.26 -4.47 -10.11
N LEU A 102 -2.96 -4.63 -9.97
CA LEU A 102 -2.24 -4.35 -8.72
C LEU A 102 -1.26 -3.23 -8.98
N ALA A 103 -1.29 -2.20 -8.14
CA ALA A 103 -0.41 -1.03 -8.32
C ALA A 103 0.10 -0.52 -6.99
N VAL A 104 1.34 -0.01 -7.01
CA VAL A 104 1.96 0.66 -5.87
C VAL A 104 2.55 1.97 -6.36
N GLU A 105 2.28 3.05 -5.64
CA GLU A 105 2.90 4.34 -5.92
C GLU A 105 3.55 4.91 -4.66
N ILE A 106 4.62 5.66 -4.86
CA ILE A 106 5.35 6.33 -3.78
C ILE A 106 5.10 7.82 -3.90
N LEU A 107 4.72 8.46 -2.79
CA LEU A 107 4.46 9.90 -2.74
C LEU A 107 5.40 10.55 -1.75
N ASP A 108 5.97 11.68 -2.13
CA ASP A 108 6.79 12.48 -1.23
C ASP A 108 5.90 13.39 -0.38
N ILE A 109 6.16 13.39 0.92
CA ILE A 109 5.56 14.35 1.85
C ILE A 109 6.55 15.48 2.02
N ASP A 110 6.08 16.72 1.90
CA ASP A 110 6.91 17.89 2.11
C ASP A 110 7.44 17.87 3.56
N ARG A 111 8.75 17.68 3.68
CA ARG A 111 9.42 17.53 4.97
C ARG A 111 9.27 18.79 5.83
N GLU A 112 9.27 19.94 5.22
CA GLU A 112 9.24 21.21 5.95
C GLU A 112 7.89 21.50 6.61
N SER A 113 6.81 20.98 6.02
CA SER A 113 5.46 21.24 6.53
C SER A 113 4.87 20.08 7.32
N TYR A 114 5.55 18.94 7.38
CA TYR A 114 5.07 17.79 8.13
C TYR A 114 5.34 17.96 9.62
N THR A 115 4.29 17.90 10.41
CA THR A 115 4.37 18.10 11.86
C THR A 115 3.77 16.91 12.58
N LYS A 116 4.51 16.37 13.54
CA LYS A 116 4.08 15.18 14.28
C LYS A 116 4.51 15.24 15.73
N ILE A 117 3.63 14.84 16.63
CA ILE A 117 4.00 14.50 17.99
C ILE A 117 3.44 13.14 18.35
N ALA A 118 4.08 12.46 19.30
CA ALA A 118 3.57 11.22 19.88
C ALA A 118 3.19 11.49 21.33
N ILE A 119 2.00 11.05 21.74
CA ILE A 119 1.54 11.16 23.11
C ILE A 119 1.70 9.78 23.74
N SER A 120 2.52 9.72 24.78
CA SER A 120 2.82 8.47 25.50
C SER A 120 2.46 8.62 26.98
N HIS A 121 1.97 7.55 27.57
CA HIS A 121 1.53 7.54 28.97
C HIS A 121 2.32 6.55 29.82
#